data_f04533a05d1dad983d36b94bef7a5fa1
#
_entry.id   f04533a05d1dad983d36b94bef7a5fa1
#
_cell.length_a   1.000
_cell.length_b   1.000
_cell.length_c   1.000
_cell.angle_alpha   90.00
_cell.angle_beta   90.00
_cell.angle_gamma   90.00
#
_symmetry.space_group_name_H-M   'P 1'
#
loop_
_entity.id
_entity.type
_entity.pdbx_description
1 polymer ?
#
loop_
_entity_poly.entity_id
_entity_poly.type
_entity_poly.pdbx_seq_one_letter_code
_entity_poly.pdbx_strand_id
1 'polypeptide(L)'
;MTWRSVAGAVLAACLVVLSDCPGAEEKAAKEAAGTIQYLPLGAAAGTSQAVVVQGFPLVHTRQLLPLDRQGKLVGEGDVDKQIEQVLTNLEAVLKASGSGLGKLVRVNVYALSPTTVSRAYELLGKRLDPAVRPAVTSVLTTMTYRKALVALDAVAISDNGAKSVALKRCEEVAGDKECADVAVLPRGGVAYLSGQPDEGGLTVSAVAKSMSNLMKTMGHLKLSPQQVVQLKVFLNPATAADDVLRELKKTFAGQLLPPVVFVEWLAAVPVEIELIAQWPLSGKASENVEYFTPPEVRPAPTFSKVALVETERQIYISTVFASKPSRGEPQAKLVFEQLQKILKETGSDLRHLAKATYYVSDNDAARWIDRTRSTIYDPSRPPAASKVTVHGVGQAERTMSVDVIAVRAGK
;
A
#
# COMPACT_ATOMS: atom_id res chain seq x y z
N MET A 1 61.33 47.27 -46.20
CA MET A 1 61.09 48.28 -45.15
C MET A 1 59.74 47.94 -44.50
N THR A 2 59.78 47.16 -43.53
CA THR A 2 59.49 47.25 -42.09
C THR A 2 58.42 48.26 -41.69
N TRP A 3 57.34 47.78 -41.16
CA TRP A 3 56.87 48.19 -39.80
C TRP A 3 55.88 47.18 -39.21
N ARG A 4 56.16 46.70 -38.03
CA ARG A 4 55.33 45.84 -37.15
C ARG A 4 54.40 46.73 -36.37
N SER A 5 53.15 46.31 -36.18
CA SER A 5 52.27 46.82 -35.13
C SER A 5 51.77 45.65 -34.29
N VAL A 6 52.07 45.74 -33.01
CA VAL A 6 51.64 44.84 -31.96
C VAL A 6 50.32 45.38 -31.44
N ALA A 7 49.26 44.56 -31.51
CA ALA A 7 48.00 44.85 -30.80
C ALA A 7 47.88 43.92 -29.58
N GLY A 8 47.95 44.54 -28.40
CA GLY A 8 47.78 43.84 -27.12
C GLY A 8 46.30 43.56 -26.86
N ALA A 9 46.00 42.30 -26.61
CA ALA A 9 44.68 41.89 -26.10
C ALA A 9 44.64 42.03 -24.59
N VAL A 10 43.75 42.86 -24.09
CA VAL A 10 43.41 42.94 -22.66
C VAL A 10 42.32 41.89 -22.36
N LEU A 11 42.68 40.85 -21.65
CA LEU A 11 41.72 39.90 -21.07
C LEU A 11 41.11 40.52 -19.83
N ALA A 12 39.83 40.91 -19.89
CA ALA A 12 39.06 41.21 -18.71
C ALA A 12 38.54 39.92 -18.07
N ALA A 13 39.13 39.54 -16.95
CA ALA A 13 38.65 38.43 -16.14
C ALA A 13 37.44 38.93 -15.33
N CYS A 14 36.22 38.51 -15.73
CA CYS A 14 35.04 38.62 -14.88
C CYS A 14 35.12 37.59 -13.77
N LEU A 15 35.51 37.95 -12.57
CA LEU A 15 35.30 37.17 -11.36
C LEU A 15 33.79 37.19 -11.08
N VAL A 16 33.13 36.06 -11.34
CA VAL A 16 31.79 35.80 -10.82
C VAL A 16 31.97 35.38 -9.36
N VAL A 17 31.70 36.26 -8.46
CA VAL A 17 31.58 35.95 -7.03
C VAL A 17 30.26 35.18 -6.86
N LEU A 18 30.31 33.85 -6.81
CA LEU A 18 29.22 33.03 -6.31
C LEU A 18 29.09 33.32 -4.80
N SER A 19 28.12 34.12 -4.46
CA SER A 19 27.71 34.25 -3.06
C SER A 19 27.11 32.94 -2.61
N ASP A 20 27.87 32.15 -1.85
CA ASP A 20 27.38 31.02 -1.07
C ASP A 20 26.28 31.53 -0.11
N CYS A 21 25.03 31.19 -0.40
CA CYS A 21 23.90 31.40 0.49
C CYS A 21 23.78 30.12 1.36
N PRO A 22 24.22 30.14 2.63
CA PRO A 22 24.21 28.94 3.48
C PRO A 22 22.80 28.34 3.67
N GLY A 23 21.75 29.12 3.47
CA GLY A 23 20.36 28.66 3.56
C GLY A 23 19.87 27.81 2.38
N ALA A 24 20.52 27.89 1.21
CA ALA A 24 20.14 27.10 0.03
C ALA A 24 20.71 25.67 0.11
N GLU A 25 21.94 25.51 0.63
CA GLU A 25 22.55 24.19 0.85
C GLU A 25 21.87 23.44 2.02
N GLU A 26 21.52 24.14 3.09
CA GLU A 26 20.79 23.55 4.21
C GLU A 26 19.36 23.16 3.82
N LYS A 27 18.70 23.91 2.95
CA LYS A 27 17.38 23.57 2.40
C LYS A 27 17.47 22.40 1.41
N ALA A 28 18.47 22.36 0.54
CA ALA A 28 18.73 21.23 -0.37
C ALA A 28 19.14 19.97 0.40
N ALA A 29 19.93 20.07 1.48
CA ALA A 29 20.26 18.94 2.34
C ALA A 29 19.06 18.43 3.14
N LYS A 30 18.15 19.29 3.58
CA LYS A 30 16.86 18.91 4.19
C LYS A 30 15.87 18.29 3.18
N GLU A 31 15.88 18.73 1.94
CA GLU A 31 15.09 18.10 0.87
C GLU A 31 15.68 16.74 0.41
N ALA A 32 16.99 16.51 0.62
CA ALA A 32 17.64 15.22 0.39
C ALA A 32 17.41 14.21 1.54
N ALA A 33 17.08 14.67 2.74
CA ALA A 33 16.71 13.83 3.87
C ALA A 33 15.25 13.43 3.79
N GLY A 34 14.97 12.10 3.79
CA GLY A 34 13.60 11.60 3.80
C GLY A 34 12.80 12.11 5.01
N THR A 35 11.50 12.26 4.89
CA THR A 35 10.59 12.69 5.95
C THR A 35 9.45 11.72 6.17
N ILE A 36 9.05 11.53 7.43
CA ILE A 36 7.81 10.86 7.82
C ILE A 36 7.05 11.78 8.77
N GLN A 37 5.76 11.97 8.52
CA GLN A 37 4.89 12.82 9.32
C GLN A 37 3.64 12.05 9.69
N TYR A 38 3.40 11.90 10.98
CA TYR A 38 2.21 11.29 11.55
C TYR A 38 1.17 12.37 11.83
N LEU A 39 -0.03 12.22 11.29
CA LEU A 39 -1.15 13.15 11.42
C LEU A 39 -2.32 12.47 12.15
N PRO A 40 -2.43 12.64 13.49
CA PRO A 40 -3.46 11.94 14.27
C PRO A 40 -4.88 12.31 13.85
N LEU A 41 -5.23 13.57 13.62
CA LEU A 41 -6.53 14.07 13.12
C LEU A 41 -7.76 13.40 13.78
N GLY A 42 -7.66 13.08 15.08
CA GLY A 42 -8.72 12.40 15.84
C GLY A 42 -8.74 10.88 15.74
N ALA A 43 -7.66 10.23 15.24
CA ALA A 43 -7.51 8.78 15.24
C ALA A 43 -7.44 8.21 16.67
N ALA A 44 -7.60 6.89 16.79
CA ALA A 44 -7.43 6.16 18.05
C ALA A 44 -6.01 6.36 18.63
N ALA A 45 -5.89 6.26 19.95
CA ALA A 45 -4.60 6.36 20.63
C ALA A 45 -3.56 5.41 20.00
N GLY A 46 -2.33 5.89 19.81
CA GLY A 46 -1.25 5.10 19.20
C GLY A 46 -1.32 4.99 17.67
N THR A 47 -2.28 5.64 17.00
CA THR A 47 -2.43 5.62 15.54
C THR A 47 -2.52 7.03 14.96
N SER A 48 -2.42 7.15 13.64
CA SER A 48 -2.68 8.37 12.89
C SER A 48 -3.80 8.17 11.88
N GLN A 49 -4.58 9.21 11.61
CA GLN A 49 -5.56 9.18 10.53
C GLN A 49 -4.88 9.20 9.16
N ALA A 50 -3.72 9.84 9.07
CA ALA A 50 -2.87 9.81 7.89
C ALA A 50 -1.38 9.82 8.25
N VAL A 51 -0.56 9.22 7.41
CA VAL A 51 0.91 9.29 7.48
C VAL A 51 1.42 9.76 6.13
N VAL A 52 2.19 10.83 6.12
CA VAL A 52 2.88 11.33 4.93
C VAL A 52 4.32 10.86 4.97
N VAL A 53 4.76 10.16 3.93
CA VAL A 53 6.13 9.70 3.78
C VAL A 53 6.72 10.22 2.48
N GLN A 54 7.98 10.63 2.51
CA GLN A 54 8.70 11.16 1.35
C GLN A 54 10.17 10.78 1.42
N GLY A 55 10.75 10.41 0.29
CA GLY A 55 12.19 10.27 0.12
C GLY A 55 12.84 9.07 0.82
N PHE A 56 12.05 8.05 1.17
CA PHE A 56 12.55 6.79 1.73
C PHE A 56 12.25 5.60 0.82
N PRO A 57 13.11 4.57 0.81
CA PRO A 57 12.71 3.24 0.39
C PRO A 57 11.60 2.73 1.32
N LEU A 58 10.65 1.99 0.77
CA LEU A 58 9.53 1.42 1.53
C LEU A 58 9.66 -0.09 1.64
N VAL A 59 9.41 -0.60 2.83
CA VAL A 59 9.31 -2.03 3.13
C VAL A 59 7.86 -2.42 3.07
N HIS A 60 7.54 -3.47 2.32
CA HIS A 60 6.22 -4.11 2.28
C HIS A 60 6.34 -5.54 2.78
N THR A 61 5.64 -5.90 3.83
CA THR A 61 5.67 -7.26 4.36
C THR A 61 4.58 -8.12 3.71
N ARG A 62 4.74 -9.45 3.76
CA ARG A 62 3.61 -10.36 3.56
C ARG A 62 2.65 -10.30 4.74
N GLN A 63 1.51 -10.96 4.61
CA GLN A 63 0.65 -11.21 5.76
C GLN A 63 1.36 -12.15 6.74
N LEU A 64 1.49 -11.70 7.99
CA LEU A 64 2.11 -12.44 9.08
C LEU A 64 1.02 -13.03 9.98
N LEU A 65 1.15 -14.31 10.26
CA LEU A 65 0.26 -15.09 11.11
C LEU A 65 0.89 -15.30 12.50
N PRO A 66 0.13 -15.64 13.54
CA PRO A 66 0.63 -15.88 14.90
C PRO A 66 1.32 -17.24 15.03
N LEU A 67 2.29 -17.51 14.19
CA LEU A 67 3.05 -18.76 14.14
C LEU A 67 4.43 -18.56 14.73
N ASP A 68 4.92 -19.55 15.47
CA ASP A 68 6.32 -19.60 15.86
C ASP A 68 7.22 -19.96 14.67
N ARG A 69 8.55 -19.98 14.87
CA ARG A 69 9.53 -20.28 13.83
C ARG A 69 9.31 -21.65 13.17
N GLN A 70 8.73 -22.62 13.88
CA GLN A 70 8.42 -23.96 13.40
C GLN A 70 7.08 -24.05 12.63
N GLY A 71 6.34 -22.92 12.53
CA GLY A 71 5.03 -22.87 11.88
C GLY A 71 3.87 -23.36 12.75
N LYS A 72 4.06 -23.49 14.05
CA LYS A 72 3.01 -23.87 15.00
C LYS A 72 2.28 -22.61 15.49
N LEU A 73 0.95 -22.70 15.59
CA LEU A 73 0.12 -21.63 16.15
C LEU A 73 0.46 -21.38 17.63
N VAL A 74 0.74 -20.13 17.95
CA VAL A 74 0.96 -19.66 19.34
C VAL A 74 -0.36 -19.12 19.88
N GLY A 75 -0.72 -19.51 21.11
CA GLY A 75 -1.90 -18.97 21.79
C GLY A 75 -3.22 -19.39 21.15
N GLU A 76 -3.43 -20.68 20.86
CA GLU A 76 -4.72 -21.15 20.37
C GLU A 76 -5.85 -20.74 21.35
N GLY A 77 -6.87 -20.02 20.83
CA GLY A 77 -7.97 -19.47 21.63
C GLY A 77 -7.62 -18.22 22.46
N ASP A 78 -6.36 -17.78 22.47
CA ASP A 78 -5.87 -16.63 23.24
C ASP A 78 -5.50 -15.48 22.29
N VAL A 79 -6.38 -14.48 22.20
CA VAL A 79 -6.22 -13.32 21.30
C VAL A 79 -4.95 -12.54 21.62
N ASP A 80 -4.64 -12.32 22.88
CA ASP A 80 -3.49 -11.51 23.30
C ASP A 80 -2.17 -12.19 22.90
N LYS A 81 -2.03 -13.49 23.18
CA LYS A 81 -0.85 -14.25 22.77
C LYS A 81 -0.67 -14.28 21.26
N GLN A 82 -1.77 -14.38 20.51
CA GLN A 82 -1.71 -14.35 19.05
C GLN A 82 -1.26 -12.98 18.54
N ILE A 83 -1.80 -11.89 19.09
CA ILE A 83 -1.39 -10.52 18.69
C ILE A 83 0.09 -10.29 19.04
N GLU A 84 0.54 -10.64 20.24
CA GLU A 84 1.95 -10.48 20.64
C GLU A 84 2.90 -11.29 19.74
N GLN A 85 2.50 -12.51 19.34
CA GLN A 85 3.31 -13.31 18.39
C GLN A 85 3.38 -12.67 17.03
N VAL A 86 2.27 -12.16 16.48
CA VAL A 86 2.28 -11.48 15.16
C VAL A 86 3.12 -10.20 15.21
N LEU A 87 3.07 -9.43 16.30
CA LEU A 87 3.90 -8.24 16.47
C LEU A 87 5.39 -8.60 16.58
N THR A 88 5.71 -9.72 17.26
CA THR A 88 7.08 -10.23 17.32
C THR A 88 7.59 -10.65 15.94
N ASN A 89 6.76 -11.35 15.15
CA ASN A 89 7.07 -11.71 13.77
C ASN A 89 7.26 -10.48 12.88
N LEU A 90 6.40 -9.46 13.04
CA LEU A 90 6.52 -8.20 12.32
C LEU A 90 7.85 -7.49 12.62
N GLU A 91 8.24 -7.41 13.89
CA GLU A 91 9.50 -6.80 14.30
C GLU A 91 10.71 -7.52 13.68
N ALA A 92 10.72 -8.86 13.69
CA ALA A 92 11.78 -9.67 13.09
C ALA A 92 11.92 -9.41 11.57
N VAL A 93 10.80 -9.44 10.85
CA VAL A 93 10.77 -9.21 9.40
C VAL A 93 11.22 -7.79 9.05
N LEU A 94 10.80 -6.78 9.80
CA LEU A 94 11.22 -5.38 9.59
C LEU A 94 12.73 -5.23 9.85
N LYS A 95 13.27 -5.82 10.92
CA LYS A 95 14.73 -5.80 11.20
C LYS A 95 15.55 -6.44 10.08
N ALA A 96 15.10 -7.57 9.54
CA ALA A 96 15.76 -8.24 8.41
C ALA A 96 15.83 -7.37 7.14
N SER A 97 14.97 -6.36 7.02
CA SER A 97 14.92 -5.44 5.88
C SER A 97 15.61 -4.09 6.12
N GLY A 98 16.27 -3.89 7.26
CA GLY A 98 16.88 -2.59 7.62
C GLY A 98 15.87 -1.56 8.10
N SER A 99 14.77 -2.05 8.68
CA SER A 99 13.68 -1.26 9.22
C SER A 99 13.45 -1.61 10.71
N GLY A 100 12.28 -1.32 11.26
CA GLY A 100 11.87 -1.66 12.61
C GLY A 100 10.52 -1.05 12.97
N LEU A 101 9.99 -1.39 14.14
CA LEU A 101 8.71 -0.88 14.62
C LEU A 101 8.68 0.65 14.72
N GLY A 102 9.82 1.29 15.00
CA GLY A 102 9.98 2.76 15.04
C GLY A 102 9.85 3.46 13.67
N LYS A 103 9.71 2.70 12.59
CA LYS A 103 9.68 3.19 11.20
C LYS A 103 8.37 2.84 10.47
N LEU A 104 7.35 2.40 11.19
CA LEU A 104 6.07 2.02 10.62
C LEU A 104 5.36 3.23 9.98
N VAL A 105 4.88 3.03 8.76
CA VAL A 105 4.02 3.96 8.00
C VAL A 105 2.57 3.51 8.10
N ARG A 106 2.33 2.21 7.88
CA ARG A 106 0.99 1.60 7.89
C ARG A 106 1.05 0.21 8.48
N VAL A 107 -0.02 -0.17 9.18
CA VAL A 107 -0.31 -1.54 9.62
C VAL A 107 -1.71 -1.92 9.16
N ASN A 108 -1.85 -3.07 8.50
CA ASN A 108 -3.13 -3.65 8.17
C ASN A 108 -3.42 -4.79 9.17
N VAL A 109 -4.59 -4.75 9.80
CA VAL A 109 -5.07 -5.71 10.80
C VAL A 109 -6.19 -6.54 10.20
N TYR A 110 -5.98 -7.83 10.12
CA TYR A 110 -6.97 -8.84 9.70
C TYR A 110 -7.41 -9.60 10.93
N ALA A 111 -8.71 -9.64 11.21
CA ALA A 111 -9.23 -10.23 12.44
C ALA A 111 -10.57 -10.93 12.21
N LEU A 112 -10.94 -11.82 13.12
CA LEU A 112 -12.25 -12.50 13.07
C LEU A 112 -13.37 -11.67 13.71
N SER A 113 -13.04 -10.67 14.54
CA SER A 113 -14.06 -9.88 15.26
C SER A 113 -13.61 -8.43 15.51
N PRO A 114 -14.57 -7.50 15.71
CA PRO A 114 -14.26 -6.11 16.08
C PRO A 114 -13.51 -6.01 17.42
N THR A 115 -13.77 -6.90 18.37
CA THR A 115 -13.05 -6.94 19.66
C THR A 115 -11.59 -7.31 19.48
N THR A 116 -11.27 -8.26 18.60
CA THR A 116 -9.90 -8.60 18.23
C THR A 116 -9.19 -7.40 17.57
N VAL A 117 -9.88 -6.65 16.71
CA VAL A 117 -9.34 -5.41 16.10
C VAL A 117 -9.01 -4.38 17.18
N SER A 118 -9.94 -4.11 18.10
CA SER A 118 -9.70 -3.15 19.19
C SER A 118 -8.52 -3.56 20.07
N ARG A 119 -8.40 -4.85 20.37
CA ARG A 119 -7.31 -5.39 21.16
C ARG A 119 -5.97 -5.29 20.44
N ALA A 120 -5.97 -5.53 19.11
CA ALA A 120 -4.76 -5.36 18.28
C ALA A 120 -4.28 -3.90 18.29
N TYR A 121 -5.17 -2.92 18.22
CA TYR A 121 -4.83 -1.50 18.31
C TYR A 121 -4.20 -1.16 19.68
N GLU A 122 -4.79 -1.67 20.77
CA GLU A 122 -4.29 -1.46 22.12
C GLU A 122 -2.86 -2.03 22.31
N LEU A 123 -2.63 -3.29 21.91
CA LEU A 123 -1.33 -3.94 22.06
C LEU A 123 -0.28 -3.35 21.11
N LEU A 124 -0.66 -3.00 19.88
CA LEU A 124 0.20 -2.26 18.96
C LEU A 124 0.63 -0.92 19.58
N GLY A 125 -0.31 -0.14 20.11
CA GLY A 125 -0.03 1.14 20.75
C GLY A 125 0.89 1.03 21.97
N LYS A 126 0.78 -0.07 22.75
CA LYS A 126 1.70 -0.35 23.89
C LYS A 126 3.10 -0.76 23.45
N ARG A 127 3.22 -1.40 22.27
CA ARG A 127 4.49 -1.88 21.73
C ARG A 127 5.30 -0.78 21.05
N LEU A 128 4.64 0.25 20.53
CA LEU A 128 5.27 1.35 19.79
C LEU A 128 5.76 2.46 20.72
N ASP A 129 6.85 3.12 20.29
CA ASP A 129 7.20 4.42 20.85
C ASP A 129 6.03 5.40 20.65
N PRO A 130 5.70 6.24 21.66
CA PRO A 130 4.60 7.21 21.53
C PRO A 130 4.73 8.19 20.36
N ALA A 131 5.95 8.41 19.84
CA ALA A 131 6.17 9.23 18.64
C ALA A 131 5.79 8.51 17.32
N VAL A 132 5.67 7.18 17.33
CA VAL A 132 5.36 6.35 16.16
C VAL A 132 3.88 6.02 16.13
N ARG A 133 3.15 6.58 15.16
CA ARG A 133 1.69 6.47 15.05
C ARG A 133 1.31 6.09 13.63
N PRO A 134 1.45 4.81 13.22
CA PRO A 134 1.15 4.40 11.85
C PRO A 134 -0.31 4.64 11.49
N ALA A 135 -0.59 4.77 10.20
CA ALA A 135 -1.94 4.60 9.68
C ALA A 135 -2.36 3.14 9.87
N VAL A 136 -3.60 2.89 10.27
CA VAL A 136 -4.08 1.52 10.52
C VAL A 136 -5.34 1.23 9.72
N THR A 137 -5.33 0.13 8.97
CA THR A 137 -6.49 -0.42 8.29
C THR A 137 -6.92 -1.70 8.97
N SER A 138 -8.23 -1.91 9.16
CA SER A 138 -8.76 -3.14 9.74
C SER A 138 -9.86 -3.76 8.87
N VAL A 139 -9.83 -5.09 8.77
CA VAL A 139 -10.78 -5.89 8.00
C VAL A 139 -11.17 -7.14 8.79
N LEU A 140 -12.46 -7.48 8.85
CA LEU A 140 -12.92 -8.74 9.38
C LEU A 140 -12.93 -9.79 8.25
N THR A 141 -12.07 -10.78 8.38
CA THR A 141 -11.85 -11.82 7.38
C THR A 141 -11.38 -13.11 8.04
N THR A 142 -11.63 -14.24 7.41
CA THR A 142 -11.07 -15.53 7.83
C THR A 142 -9.56 -15.57 7.53
N MET A 143 -8.80 -16.17 8.43
CA MET A 143 -7.36 -16.36 8.23
C MET A 143 -7.07 -17.61 7.38
N THR A 144 -5.96 -17.58 6.66
CA THR A 144 -5.49 -18.72 5.87
C THR A 144 -5.00 -19.89 6.74
N TYR A 145 -4.69 -19.64 7.99
CA TYR A 145 -4.29 -20.67 8.97
C TYR A 145 -5.42 -20.93 9.96
N ARG A 146 -5.80 -22.20 10.09
CA ARG A 146 -6.89 -22.63 10.98
C ARG A 146 -6.63 -22.21 12.43
N LYS A 147 -7.66 -21.66 13.10
CA LYS A 147 -7.62 -21.15 14.48
C LYS A 147 -6.76 -19.90 14.71
N ALA A 148 -6.16 -19.32 13.65
CA ALA A 148 -5.62 -17.98 13.77
C ALA A 148 -6.77 -16.96 13.88
N LEU A 149 -6.67 -16.06 14.85
CA LEU A 149 -7.68 -15.04 15.16
C LEU A 149 -7.32 -13.68 14.58
N VAL A 150 -6.04 -13.50 14.26
CA VAL A 150 -5.47 -12.24 13.79
C VAL A 150 -4.29 -12.49 12.86
N ALA A 151 -4.09 -11.57 11.91
CA ALA A 151 -2.90 -11.46 11.09
C ALA A 151 -2.59 -9.98 10.84
N LEU A 152 -1.33 -9.66 10.51
CA LEU A 152 -0.89 -8.30 10.17
C LEU A 152 -0.06 -8.32 8.89
N ASP A 153 -0.11 -7.24 8.12
CA ASP A 153 0.97 -6.82 7.22
C ASP A 153 1.28 -5.34 7.44
N ALA A 154 2.43 -4.88 7.00
CA ALA A 154 2.85 -3.52 7.24
C ALA A 154 3.63 -2.90 6.07
N VAL A 155 3.57 -1.57 6.04
CA VAL A 155 4.49 -0.71 5.29
C VAL A 155 5.34 0.07 6.29
N ALA A 156 6.65 0.09 6.06
CA ALA A 156 7.61 0.85 6.88
C ALA A 156 8.66 1.53 6.00
N ILE A 157 9.36 2.52 6.51
CA ILE A 157 10.54 3.08 5.84
C ILE A 157 11.77 2.22 6.13
N SER A 158 12.73 2.19 5.18
CA SER A 158 14.02 1.50 5.33
C SER A 158 15.19 2.46 5.24
N ASP A 159 16.25 2.19 6.00
CA ASP A 159 17.53 2.88 5.83
C ASP A 159 18.37 2.28 4.68
N ASN A 160 18.01 1.06 4.25
CA ASN A 160 18.72 0.36 3.19
C ASN A 160 18.27 0.87 1.82
N GLY A 161 19.12 1.67 1.17
CA GLY A 161 18.93 2.05 -0.22
C GLY A 161 19.06 0.84 -1.15
N ALA A 162 18.14 0.70 -2.10
CA ALA A 162 18.22 -0.27 -3.19
C ALA A 162 17.94 0.46 -4.51
N LYS A 163 18.52 -0.02 -5.62
CA LYS A 163 18.24 0.50 -6.97
C LYS A 163 17.08 -0.22 -7.65
N SER A 164 16.79 -1.43 -7.20
CA SER A 164 15.69 -2.29 -7.67
C SER A 164 15.00 -2.93 -6.48
N VAL A 165 13.81 -3.49 -6.71
CA VAL A 165 13.09 -4.24 -5.68
C VAL A 165 13.95 -5.35 -5.12
N ALA A 166 14.08 -5.40 -3.80
CA ALA A 166 14.84 -6.43 -3.10
C ALA A 166 13.88 -7.32 -2.28
N LEU A 167 13.75 -8.56 -2.70
CA LEU A 167 12.94 -9.57 -2.01
C LEU A 167 13.80 -10.29 -0.96
N LYS A 168 13.31 -10.44 0.26
CA LYS A 168 14.05 -11.06 1.36
C LYS A 168 13.22 -12.06 2.14
N ARG A 169 13.89 -13.12 2.62
CA ARG A 169 13.39 -14.03 3.64
C ARG A 169 13.93 -13.64 5.01
N CYS A 170 13.14 -13.89 6.03
CA CYS A 170 13.52 -13.79 7.43
C CYS A 170 13.49 -15.19 8.05
N GLU A 171 14.62 -15.73 8.45
CA GLU A 171 14.73 -17.09 8.99
C GLU A 171 14.13 -17.23 10.40
N GLU A 172 13.85 -16.10 11.07
CA GLU A 172 13.26 -16.07 12.41
C GLU A 172 11.74 -16.27 12.38
N VAL A 173 11.10 -16.20 11.21
CA VAL A 173 9.65 -16.39 11.06
C VAL A 173 9.34 -17.60 10.18
N ALA A 174 8.26 -18.30 10.52
CA ALA A 174 7.75 -19.39 9.69
C ALA A 174 7.36 -18.88 8.31
N GLY A 175 7.59 -19.69 7.30
CA GLY A 175 7.17 -19.38 5.92
C GLY A 175 7.81 -20.29 4.89
N ASP A 176 7.30 -20.23 3.68
CA ASP A 176 7.80 -20.98 2.53
C ASP A 176 9.14 -20.38 2.07
N LYS A 177 10.12 -21.24 1.78
CA LYS A 177 11.47 -20.83 1.33
C LYS A 177 11.49 -20.12 -0.01
N GLU A 178 10.49 -20.35 -0.84
CA GLU A 178 10.34 -19.74 -2.17
C GLU A 178 9.53 -18.43 -2.14
N CYS A 179 9.02 -18.02 -0.96
CA CYS A 179 8.22 -16.82 -0.78
C CYS A 179 8.99 -15.78 0.05
N ALA A 180 9.01 -14.54 -0.39
CA ALA A 180 9.60 -13.45 0.39
C ALA A 180 8.69 -13.09 1.57
N ASP A 181 9.28 -12.81 2.74
CA ASP A 181 8.57 -12.24 3.86
C ASP A 181 8.42 -10.72 3.71
N VAL A 182 9.32 -10.13 2.94
CA VAL A 182 9.40 -8.68 2.77
C VAL A 182 10.01 -8.31 1.43
N ALA A 183 9.50 -7.21 0.85
CA ALA A 183 10.10 -6.53 -0.29
C ALA A 183 10.52 -5.12 0.12
N VAL A 184 11.70 -4.70 -0.32
CA VAL A 184 12.14 -3.30 -0.22
C VAL A 184 11.92 -2.66 -1.58
N LEU A 185 10.97 -1.73 -1.64
CA LEU A 185 10.73 -0.85 -2.78
C LEU A 185 11.74 0.30 -2.72
N PRO A 186 12.58 0.51 -3.74
CA PRO A 186 13.51 1.65 -3.77
C PRO A 186 12.78 2.99 -3.76
N ARG A 187 13.50 4.06 -3.47
CA ARG A 187 13.01 5.43 -3.69
C ARG A 187 12.59 5.61 -5.14
N GLY A 188 11.50 6.34 -5.34
CA GLY A 188 10.97 6.60 -6.68
C GLY A 188 9.46 6.47 -6.74
N GLY A 189 8.95 6.18 -7.93
CA GLY A 189 7.54 6.03 -8.19
C GLY A 189 7.01 4.62 -7.85
N VAL A 190 5.69 4.52 -7.83
CA VAL A 190 4.97 3.27 -7.54
C VAL A 190 3.84 3.11 -8.54
N ALA A 191 3.69 1.92 -9.10
CA ALA A 191 2.52 1.52 -9.87
C ALA A 191 1.58 0.69 -8.97
N TYR A 192 0.34 1.15 -8.83
CA TYR A 192 -0.74 0.41 -8.19
C TYR A 192 -1.64 -0.17 -9.28
N LEU A 193 -1.72 -1.49 -9.37
CA LEU A 193 -2.59 -2.17 -10.33
C LEU A 193 -3.85 -2.65 -9.62
N SER A 194 -5.00 -2.27 -10.16
CA SER A 194 -6.33 -2.67 -9.69
C SER A 194 -6.52 -4.17 -9.76
N GLY A 195 -7.41 -4.67 -8.93
CA GLY A 195 -7.82 -6.06 -8.93
C GLY A 195 -8.25 -6.55 -10.30
N GLN A 196 -7.80 -7.73 -10.65
CA GLN A 196 -8.17 -8.45 -11.86
C GLN A 196 -8.90 -9.72 -11.43
N PRO A 197 -10.24 -9.71 -11.39
CA PRO A 197 -11.03 -10.91 -11.13
C PRO A 197 -11.08 -11.80 -12.37
N ASP A 198 -11.31 -13.09 -12.15
CA ASP A 198 -11.71 -14.01 -13.19
C ASP A 198 -13.01 -14.73 -12.80
N GLU A 199 -13.99 -14.73 -13.71
CA GLU A 199 -15.34 -15.22 -13.45
C GLU A 199 -15.47 -16.75 -13.60
N GLY A 200 -14.44 -17.41 -14.09
CA GLY A 200 -14.58 -18.79 -14.54
C GLY A 200 -13.76 -19.82 -13.81
N GLY A 201 -14.41 -20.72 -13.12
CA GLY A 201 -13.86 -22.02 -12.80
C GLY A 201 -13.21 -22.18 -11.44
N LEU A 202 -12.36 -23.19 -11.33
CA LEU A 202 -11.63 -23.54 -10.12
C LEU A 202 -10.59 -22.47 -9.78
N THR A 203 -10.34 -22.26 -8.50
CA THR A 203 -9.41 -21.26 -7.94
C THR A 203 -8.07 -21.19 -8.67
N VAL A 204 -7.46 -22.36 -8.98
CA VAL A 204 -6.16 -22.44 -9.68
C VAL A 204 -6.22 -21.82 -11.07
N SER A 205 -7.24 -22.14 -11.85
CA SER A 205 -7.42 -21.54 -13.19
C SER A 205 -7.66 -20.04 -13.12
N ALA A 206 -8.45 -19.59 -12.15
CA ALA A 206 -8.71 -18.17 -11.94
C ALA A 206 -7.46 -17.40 -11.53
N VAL A 207 -6.60 -17.96 -10.67
CA VAL A 207 -5.29 -17.38 -10.32
C VAL A 207 -4.42 -17.21 -11.56
N ALA A 208 -4.28 -18.26 -12.38
CA ALA A 208 -3.47 -18.22 -13.62
C ALA A 208 -3.94 -17.12 -14.58
N LYS A 209 -5.26 -16.99 -14.79
CA LYS A 209 -5.86 -15.98 -15.68
C LYS A 209 -5.71 -14.57 -15.10
N SER A 210 -6.00 -14.37 -13.80
CA SER A 210 -5.81 -13.11 -13.11
C SER A 210 -4.36 -12.62 -13.22
N MET A 211 -3.39 -13.50 -12.94
CA MET A 211 -1.96 -13.18 -13.10
C MET A 211 -1.59 -12.90 -14.56
N SER A 212 -2.08 -13.66 -15.51
CA SER A 212 -1.84 -13.40 -16.94
C SER A 212 -2.33 -12.00 -17.34
N ASN A 213 -3.50 -11.58 -16.88
CA ASN A 213 -4.03 -10.24 -17.15
C ASN A 213 -3.21 -9.14 -16.49
N LEU A 214 -2.75 -9.35 -15.24
CA LEU A 214 -1.84 -8.42 -14.57
C LEU A 214 -0.51 -8.30 -15.31
N MET A 215 0.09 -9.43 -15.74
CA MET A 215 1.35 -9.42 -16.50
C MET A 215 1.19 -8.75 -17.87
N LYS A 216 0.08 -8.90 -18.56
CA LYS A 216 -0.23 -8.15 -19.79
C LYS A 216 -0.30 -6.64 -19.50
N THR A 217 -1.00 -6.24 -18.45
CA THR A 217 -1.08 -4.82 -18.03
C THR A 217 0.31 -4.26 -17.70
N MET A 218 1.16 -5.01 -16.99
CA MET A 218 2.55 -4.63 -16.72
C MET A 218 3.36 -4.52 -18.01
N GLY A 219 3.15 -5.42 -18.97
CA GLY A 219 3.80 -5.39 -20.29
C GLY A 219 3.56 -4.10 -21.06
N HIS A 220 2.34 -3.54 -21.03
CA HIS A 220 2.04 -2.22 -21.62
C HIS A 220 2.86 -1.09 -20.97
N LEU A 221 3.19 -1.23 -19.69
CA LEU A 221 4.00 -0.28 -18.93
C LEU A 221 5.51 -0.59 -19.05
N LYS A 222 5.91 -1.61 -19.79
CA LYS A 222 7.28 -2.13 -19.88
C LYS A 222 7.86 -2.54 -18.51
N LEU A 223 6.99 -2.95 -17.60
CA LEU A 223 7.36 -3.53 -16.31
C LEU A 223 7.48 -5.05 -16.41
N SER A 224 8.31 -5.61 -15.56
CA SER A 224 8.60 -7.05 -15.48
C SER A 224 8.27 -7.62 -14.10
N PRO A 225 8.16 -8.94 -13.93
CA PRO A 225 7.92 -9.57 -12.62
C PRO A 225 8.91 -9.16 -11.53
N GLN A 226 10.15 -8.79 -11.91
CA GLN A 226 11.20 -8.36 -10.97
C GLN A 226 10.88 -7.03 -10.27
N GLN A 227 9.92 -6.26 -10.81
CA GLN A 227 9.50 -4.98 -10.24
C GLN A 227 8.30 -5.13 -9.29
N VAL A 228 7.73 -6.34 -9.17
CA VAL A 228 6.60 -6.58 -8.25
C VAL A 228 7.07 -6.56 -6.81
N VAL A 229 6.38 -5.75 -6.00
CA VAL A 229 6.68 -5.50 -4.58
C VAL A 229 5.77 -6.34 -3.67
N GLN A 230 4.49 -6.37 -3.98
CA GLN A 230 3.50 -7.08 -3.15
C GLN A 230 2.29 -7.47 -4.01
N LEU A 231 1.73 -8.62 -3.68
CA LEU A 231 0.45 -9.10 -4.19
C LEU A 231 -0.58 -9.08 -3.06
N LYS A 232 -1.80 -8.60 -3.33
CA LYS A 232 -2.93 -8.82 -2.45
C LYS A 232 -3.96 -9.68 -3.17
N VAL A 233 -4.34 -10.76 -2.54
CA VAL A 233 -5.24 -11.78 -3.08
C VAL A 233 -6.53 -11.77 -2.27
N PHE A 234 -7.62 -11.42 -2.92
CA PHE A 234 -8.97 -11.63 -2.42
C PHE A 234 -9.41 -13.02 -2.85
N LEU A 235 -9.69 -13.89 -1.90
CA LEU A 235 -9.79 -15.33 -2.11
C LEU A 235 -11.04 -15.91 -1.44
N ASN A 236 -11.73 -16.83 -2.10
CA ASN A 236 -12.83 -17.60 -1.51
C ASN A 236 -12.73 -19.08 -1.93
N PRO A 237 -12.56 -19.99 -0.97
CA PRO A 237 -12.35 -19.79 0.47
C PRO A 237 -10.87 -19.50 0.83
N ALA A 238 -10.61 -18.90 1.99
CA ALA A 238 -9.25 -18.63 2.49
C ALA A 238 -8.38 -19.90 2.59
N THR A 239 -8.99 -21.05 2.78
CA THR A 239 -8.32 -22.38 2.85
C THR A 239 -7.63 -22.77 1.54
N ALA A 240 -7.92 -22.12 0.42
CA ALA A 240 -7.26 -22.38 -0.86
C ALA A 240 -5.92 -21.61 -1.02
N ALA A 241 -5.43 -20.92 0.03
CA ALA A 241 -4.23 -20.10 -0.03
C ALA A 241 -2.98 -20.85 -0.50
N ASP A 242 -2.79 -22.10 -0.09
CA ASP A 242 -1.64 -22.91 -0.50
C ASP A 242 -1.67 -23.24 -2.00
N ASP A 243 -2.85 -23.50 -2.57
CA ASP A 243 -3.02 -23.72 -4.00
C ASP A 243 -2.73 -22.42 -4.78
N VAL A 244 -3.18 -21.28 -4.25
CA VAL A 244 -2.88 -19.96 -4.83
C VAL A 244 -1.38 -19.69 -4.81
N LEU A 245 -0.69 -19.89 -3.68
CA LEU A 245 0.76 -19.71 -3.60
C LEU A 245 1.51 -20.59 -4.60
N ARG A 246 1.09 -21.84 -4.75
CA ARG A 246 1.67 -22.78 -5.72
C ARG A 246 1.51 -22.29 -7.17
N GLU A 247 0.37 -21.71 -7.50
CA GLU A 247 0.12 -21.17 -8.84
C GLU A 247 0.87 -19.85 -9.07
N LEU A 248 0.90 -18.96 -8.08
CA LEU A 248 1.64 -17.69 -8.15
C LEU A 248 3.14 -17.92 -8.39
N LYS A 249 3.76 -18.92 -7.75
CA LYS A 249 5.17 -19.26 -7.93
C LYS A 249 5.53 -19.55 -9.39
N LYS A 250 4.62 -20.05 -10.20
CA LYS A 250 4.87 -20.31 -11.63
C LYS A 250 5.16 -19.01 -12.39
N THR A 251 4.45 -17.93 -12.05
CA THR A 251 4.66 -16.61 -12.67
C THR A 251 6.01 -16.00 -12.27
N PHE A 252 6.49 -16.31 -11.07
CA PHE A 252 7.74 -15.77 -10.52
C PHE A 252 8.88 -16.80 -10.53
N ALA A 253 8.82 -17.79 -11.42
CA ALA A 253 9.87 -18.80 -11.54
C ALA A 253 11.26 -18.16 -11.72
N GLY A 254 12.25 -18.65 -10.96
CA GLY A 254 13.61 -18.14 -10.97
C GLY A 254 13.89 -16.98 -9.99
N GLN A 255 12.89 -16.54 -9.22
CA GLN A 255 13.04 -15.59 -8.10
C GLN A 255 12.11 -15.97 -6.95
N LEU A 256 12.30 -15.32 -5.78
CA LEU A 256 11.32 -15.44 -4.70
C LEU A 256 9.96 -14.89 -5.16
N LEU A 257 8.86 -15.56 -4.78
CA LEU A 257 7.53 -14.99 -4.88
C LEU A 257 7.48 -13.72 -4.01
N PRO A 258 7.07 -12.55 -4.55
CA PRO A 258 6.89 -11.35 -3.75
C PRO A 258 5.95 -11.56 -2.55
N PRO A 259 6.04 -10.73 -1.50
CA PRO A 259 5.12 -10.77 -0.37
C PRO A 259 3.65 -10.87 -0.79
N VAL A 260 2.91 -11.81 -0.21
CA VAL A 260 1.48 -12.03 -0.48
C VAL A 260 0.65 -11.72 0.76
N VAL A 261 -0.45 -11.02 0.54
CA VAL A 261 -1.47 -10.72 1.55
C VAL A 261 -2.78 -11.36 1.10
N PHE A 262 -3.46 -12.07 1.99
CA PHE A 262 -4.74 -12.72 1.71
C PHE A 262 -5.88 -12.04 2.47
N VAL A 263 -7.01 -11.89 1.79
CA VAL A 263 -8.28 -11.46 2.39
C VAL A 263 -9.36 -12.40 1.87
N GLU A 264 -10.04 -13.12 2.76
CA GLU A 264 -11.24 -13.85 2.33
C GLU A 264 -12.34 -12.87 1.97
N TRP A 265 -12.92 -13.04 0.79
CA TRP A 265 -14.01 -12.23 0.33
C TRP A 265 -15.27 -13.07 0.06
N LEU A 266 -16.42 -12.42 0.13
CA LEU A 266 -17.72 -13.06 -0.05
C LEU A 266 -18.26 -12.77 -1.47
N ALA A 267 -17.54 -13.23 -2.48
CA ALA A 267 -17.91 -13.05 -3.88
C ALA A 267 -18.14 -14.40 -4.56
N ALA A 268 -18.92 -14.40 -5.65
CA ALA A 268 -19.13 -15.57 -6.48
C ALA A 268 -17.85 -15.94 -7.28
N VAL A 269 -16.99 -14.98 -7.52
CA VAL A 269 -15.70 -15.15 -8.20
C VAL A 269 -14.68 -15.67 -7.18
N PRO A 270 -13.92 -16.75 -7.48
CA PRO A 270 -13.06 -17.39 -6.50
C PRO A 270 -11.84 -16.56 -6.11
N VAL A 271 -11.34 -15.70 -7.01
CA VAL A 271 -10.15 -14.89 -6.76
C VAL A 271 -10.15 -13.58 -7.52
N GLU A 272 -9.61 -12.54 -6.88
CA GLU A 272 -9.17 -11.30 -7.50
C GLU A 272 -7.77 -10.98 -6.98
N ILE A 273 -6.85 -10.55 -7.84
CA ILE A 273 -5.48 -10.22 -7.47
C ILE A 273 -5.17 -8.79 -7.88
N GLU A 274 -4.67 -8.01 -6.94
CA GLU A 274 -4.06 -6.70 -7.18
C GLU A 274 -2.58 -6.74 -6.87
N LEU A 275 -1.79 -5.84 -7.45
CA LEU A 275 -0.37 -5.77 -7.17
C LEU A 275 0.17 -4.34 -7.06
N ILE A 276 1.31 -4.25 -6.37
CA ILE A 276 2.14 -3.06 -6.27
C ILE A 276 3.46 -3.36 -6.98
N ALA A 277 3.91 -2.45 -7.83
CA ALA A 277 5.19 -2.57 -8.52
C ALA A 277 6.03 -1.28 -8.41
N GLN A 278 7.33 -1.41 -8.50
CA GLN A 278 8.24 -0.29 -8.70
C GLN A 278 7.92 0.39 -10.04
N TRP A 279 7.79 1.71 -10.01
CA TRP A 279 7.64 2.55 -11.19
C TRP A 279 8.83 3.52 -11.30
N PRO A 280 9.57 3.54 -12.41
CA PRO A 280 10.61 4.55 -12.60
C PRO A 280 9.96 5.93 -12.80
N LEU A 281 10.39 6.92 -12.01
CA LEU A 281 9.92 8.29 -12.22
C LEU A 281 10.27 8.75 -13.63
N SER A 282 9.28 9.21 -14.37
CA SER A 282 9.49 9.67 -15.76
C SER A 282 10.25 11.01 -15.82
N GLY A 283 10.19 11.80 -14.76
CA GLY A 283 10.69 13.17 -14.69
C GLY A 283 9.93 14.15 -15.63
N LYS A 284 8.98 13.65 -16.41
CA LYS A 284 8.21 14.41 -17.42
C LYS A 284 6.71 14.45 -17.08
N ALA A 285 6.25 13.71 -16.09
CA ALA A 285 4.85 13.70 -15.70
C ALA A 285 4.37 15.11 -15.34
N SER A 286 3.19 15.47 -15.80
CA SER A 286 2.55 16.76 -15.50
C SER A 286 1.90 16.79 -14.12
N GLU A 287 1.66 15.62 -13.56
CA GLU A 287 0.92 15.40 -12.31
C GLU A 287 1.67 14.43 -11.39
N ASN A 288 1.39 14.48 -10.10
CA ASN A 288 1.96 13.56 -9.11
C ASN A 288 1.42 12.13 -9.19
N VAL A 289 0.29 11.95 -9.88
CA VAL A 289 -0.28 10.63 -10.23
C VAL A 289 -0.90 10.68 -11.62
N GLU A 290 -0.59 9.68 -12.43
CA GLU A 290 -1.19 9.46 -13.74
C GLU A 290 -1.98 8.15 -13.74
N TYR A 291 -3.03 8.08 -14.59
CA TYR A 291 -3.91 6.92 -14.63
C TYR A 291 -3.85 6.28 -16.01
N PHE A 292 -3.77 4.94 -15.99
CA PHE A 292 -3.64 4.17 -17.21
C PHE A 292 -4.64 3.01 -17.23
N THR A 293 -5.26 2.84 -18.38
CA THR A 293 -6.07 1.64 -18.69
C THR A 293 -5.59 1.10 -20.04
N PRO A 294 -5.23 -0.19 -20.16
CA PRO A 294 -4.80 -0.79 -21.42
C PRO A 294 -5.83 -0.54 -22.53
N PRO A 295 -5.39 -0.31 -23.77
CA PRO A 295 -6.29 0.09 -24.87
C PRO A 295 -7.36 -0.94 -25.21
N GLU A 296 -7.11 -2.23 -24.94
CA GLU A 296 -8.07 -3.32 -25.14
C GLU A 296 -9.12 -3.42 -24.02
N VAL A 297 -8.98 -2.65 -22.94
CA VAL A 297 -9.88 -2.66 -21.79
C VAL A 297 -10.75 -1.42 -21.80
N ARG A 298 -12.07 -1.61 -21.70
CA ARG A 298 -12.99 -0.48 -21.59
C ARG A 298 -12.72 0.29 -20.28
N PRO A 299 -12.49 1.61 -20.35
CA PRO A 299 -12.37 2.43 -19.15
C PRO A 299 -13.61 2.38 -18.29
N ALA A 300 -13.43 2.42 -16.97
CA ALA A 300 -14.50 2.53 -16.00
C ALA A 300 -14.47 3.93 -15.33
N PRO A 301 -15.60 4.57 -15.08
CA PRO A 301 -15.64 5.93 -14.53
C PRO A 301 -15.24 5.97 -13.03
N THR A 302 -15.16 4.83 -12.37
CA THR A 302 -14.95 4.75 -10.92
C THR A 302 -13.63 4.09 -10.51
N PHE A 303 -12.86 3.57 -11.47
CA PHE A 303 -11.51 3.03 -11.23
C PHE A 303 -10.69 2.98 -12.52
N SER A 304 -9.38 3.18 -12.39
CA SER A 304 -8.38 2.92 -13.43
C SER A 304 -7.75 1.55 -13.24
N LYS A 305 -7.26 0.95 -14.32
CA LYS A 305 -6.52 -0.32 -14.20
C LYS A 305 -5.18 -0.14 -13.49
N VAL A 306 -4.55 1.02 -13.67
CA VAL A 306 -3.29 1.39 -13.03
C VAL A 306 -3.32 2.84 -12.60
N ALA A 307 -2.75 3.13 -11.44
CA ALA A 307 -2.32 4.46 -11.04
C ALA A 307 -0.79 4.48 -10.93
N LEU A 308 -0.16 5.40 -11.62
CA LEU A 308 1.28 5.60 -11.66
C LEU A 308 1.63 6.81 -10.80
N VAL A 309 2.26 6.56 -9.66
CA VAL A 309 2.72 7.61 -8.75
C VAL A 309 4.05 8.16 -9.27
N GLU A 310 4.06 9.44 -9.64
CA GLU A 310 5.19 10.17 -10.24
C GLU A 310 5.92 11.07 -9.23
N THR A 311 5.86 10.70 -7.95
CA THR A 311 6.48 11.43 -6.85
C THR A 311 6.98 10.46 -5.77
N GLU A 312 8.00 10.86 -5.01
CA GLU A 312 8.46 10.10 -3.85
C GLU A 312 7.59 10.35 -2.60
N ARG A 313 6.60 11.24 -2.68
CA ARG A 313 5.73 11.59 -1.56
C ARG A 313 4.40 10.87 -1.67
N GLN A 314 4.07 10.07 -0.67
CA GLN A 314 2.83 9.33 -0.56
C GLN A 314 2.12 9.62 0.77
N ILE A 315 0.81 9.52 0.76
CA ILE A 315 -0.08 9.74 1.89
C ILE A 315 -0.84 8.44 2.15
N TYR A 316 -0.55 7.78 3.25
CA TYR A 316 -1.23 6.58 3.70
C TYR A 316 -2.33 6.97 4.67
N ILE A 317 -3.58 6.70 4.32
CA ILE A 317 -4.76 7.05 5.13
C ILE A 317 -5.25 5.81 5.85
N SER A 318 -5.50 5.90 7.15
CA SER A 318 -6.16 4.85 7.93
C SER A 318 -7.55 4.56 7.38
N THR A 319 -8.10 3.39 7.69
CA THR A 319 -9.48 3.09 7.32
C THR A 319 -10.41 4.25 7.63
N VAL A 320 -11.13 4.71 6.62
CA VAL A 320 -12.12 5.78 6.73
C VAL A 320 -13.50 5.16 6.94
N PHE A 321 -14.12 5.50 8.06
CA PHE A 321 -15.49 5.13 8.40
C PHE A 321 -16.41 6.35 8.36
N ALA A 322 -17.72 6.11 8.30
CA ALA A 322 -18.71 7.15 8.57
C ALA A 322 -18.52 7.72 9.98
N SER A 323 -18.60 9.04 10.13
CA SER A 323 -18.39 9.76 11.40
C SER A 323 -19.38 9.38 12.50
N LYS A 324 -20.52 8.83 12.14
CA LYS A 324 -21.56 8.33 13.06
C LYS A 324 -22.20 7.05 12.53
N PRO A 325 -22.83 6.22 13.39
CA PRO A 325 -23.60 5.07 12.96
C PRO A 325 -24.67 5.46 11.93
N SER A 326 -24.69 4.75 10.81
CA SER A 326 -25.63 4.94 9.72
C SER A 326 -25.58 3.75 8.78
N ARG A 327 -26.52 3.61 7.85
CA ARG A 327 -26.54 2.56 6.82
C ARG A 327 -26.89 3.15 5.46
N GLY A 328 -26.61 2.41 4.41
CA GLY A 328 -26.97 2.77 3.03
C GLY A 328 -26.35 4.09 2.56
N GLU A 329 -27.13 4.90 1.85
CA GLU A 329 -26.69 6.17 1.28
C GLU A 329 -26.10 7.15 2.31
N PRO A 330 -26.73 7.40 3.47
CA PRO A 330 -26.16 8.29 4.48
C PRO A 330 -24.77 7.84 4.94
N GLN A 331 -24.53 6.52 5.09
CA GLN A 331 -23.24 6.02 5.48
C GLN A 331 -22.19 6.27 4.39
N ALA A 332 -22.53 6.00 3.12
CA ALA A 332 -21.62 6.25 2.00
C ALA A 332 -21.22 7.73 1.92
N LYS A 333 -22.18 8.65 2.00
CA LYS A 333 -21.93 10.10 2.02
C LYS A 333 -20.95 10.48 3.15
N LEU A 334 -21.23 10.05 4.38
CA LEU A 334 -20.37 10.35 5.53
C LEU A 334 -18.95 9.78 5.39
N VAL A 335 -18.77 8.60 4.79
CA VAL A 335 -17.43 8.04 4.52
C VAL A 335 -16.66 8.96 3.58
N PHE A 336 -17.26 9.40 2.48
CA PHE A 336 -16.57 10.25 1.52
C PHE A 336 -16.37 11.68 2.00
N GLU A 337 -17.28 12.23 2.83
CA GLU A 337 -17.08 13.52 3.52
C GLU A 337 -15.85 13.45 4.45
N GLN A 338 -15.72 12.37 5.23
CA GLN A 338 -14.53 12.17 6.07
C GLN A 338 -13.26 12.01 5.22
N LEU A 339 -13.31 11.25 4.14
CA LEU A 339 -12.18 11.10 3.23
C LEU A 339 -11.74 12.46 2.66
N GLN A 340 -12.67 13.27 2.16
CA GLN A 340 -12.36 14.60 1.62
C GLN A 340 -11.74 15.52 2.67
N LYS A 341 -12.23 15.48 3.92
CA LYS A 341 -11.63 16.24 5.02
C LYS A 341 -10.17 15.84 5.27
N ILE A 342 -9.89 14.54 5.36
CA ILE A 342 -8.53 14.03 5.60
C ILE A 342 -7.62 14.40 4.42
N LEU A 343 -8.09 14.24 3.18
CA LEU A 343 -7.33 14.61 2.00
C LEU A 343 -6.96 16.09 2.02
N LYS A 344 -7.90 16.98 2.33
CA LYS A 344 -7.65 18.42 2.45
C LYS A 344 -6.58 18.73 3.50
N GLU A 345 -6.66 18.12 4.68
CA GLU A 345 -5.68 18.30 5.76
C GLU A 345 -4.26 17.79 5.40
N THR A 346 -4.19 16.85 4.45
CA THR A 346 -2.91 16.29 3.94
C THR A 346 -2.40 16.98 2.67
N GLY A 347 -3.12 17.99 2.16
CA GLY A 347 -2.79 18.70 0.93
C GLY A 347 -3.07 17.88 -0.34
N SER A 348 -4.09 17.02 -0.29
CA SER A 348 -4.56 16.19 -1.40
C SER A 348 -6.04 16.42 -1.68
N ASP A 349 -6.60 15.71 -2.65
CA ASP A 349 -8.02 15.68 -3.00
C ASP A 349 -8.42 14.38 -3.70
N LEU A 350 -9.70 14.25 -4.10
CA LEU A 350 -10.21 13.03 -4.75
C LEU A 350 -9.63 12.77 -6.14
N ARG A 351 -8.99 13.74 -6.78
CA ARG A 351 -8.33 13.60 -8.09
C ARG A 351 -6.89 13.05 -7.98
N HIS A 352 -6.37 12.94 -6.74
CA HIS A 352 -5.00 12.54 -6.44
C HIS A 352 -4.91 11.26 -5.62
N LEU A 353 -5.94 10.40 -5.74
CA LEU A 353 -5.94 9.07 -5.13
C LEU A 353 -5.14 8.10 -6.00
N ALA A 354 -4.07 7.53 -5.48
CA ALA A 354 -3.32 6.48 -6.18
C ALA A 354 -4.01 5.11 -6.07
N LYS A 355 -4.47 4.76 -4.86
CA LYS A 355 -5.13 3.46 -4.59
C LYS A 355 -6.31 3.65 -3.66
N ALA A 356 -7.39 2.91 -3.91
CA ALA A 356 -8.53 2.82 -3.00
C ALA A 356 -9.02 1.37 -2.91
N THR A 357 -9.21 0.85 -1.69
CA THR A 357 -9.90 -0.42 -1.46
C THR A 357 -11.18 -0.15 -0.68
N TYR A 358 -12.31 -0.54 -1.24
CA TYR A 358 -13.62 -0.37 -0.64
C TYR A 358 -14.04 -1.69 -0.02
N TYR A 359 -14.07 -1.74 1.31
CA TYR A 359 -14.58 -2.88 2.04
C TYR A 359 -16.05 -2.67 2.36
N VAL A 360 -16.87 -3.66 2.04
CA VAL A 360 -18.31 -3.66 2.29
C VAL A 360 -18.73 -4.99 2.90
N SER A 361 -19.73 -5.00 3.80
CA SER A 361 -20.17 -6.22 4.46
C SER A 361 -21.51 -6.76 3.93
N ASP A 362 -22.18 -6.03 3.03
CA ASP A 362 -23.44 -6.43 2.43
C ASP A 362 -23.67 -5.76 1.07
N ASN A 363 -24.67 -6.26 0.35
CA ASN A 363 -25.01 -5.80 -1.00
C ASN A 363 -25.55 -4.36 -1.02
N ASP A 364 -26.19 -3.90 0.06
CA ASP A 364 -26.68 -2.52 0.15
C ASP A 364 -25.51 -1.54 0.25
N ALA A 365 -24.54 -1.84 1.11
CA ALA A 365 -23.30 -1.11 1.22
C ALA A 365 -22.52 -1.09 -0.13
N ALA A 366 -22.42 -2.23 -0.81
CA ALA A 366 -21.77 -2.32 -2.11
C ALA A 366 -22.43 -1.41 -3.15
N ARG A 367 -23.76 -1.42 -3.23
CA ARG A 367 -24.52 -0.58 -4.15
C ARG A 367 -24.34 0.90 -3.88
N TRP A 368 -24.35 1.33 -2.61
CA TRP A 368 -24.22 2.74 -2.27
C TRP A 368 -22.81 3.27 -2.44
N ILE A 369 -21.79 2.46 -2.17
CA ILE A 369 -20.39 2.81 -2.52
C ILE A 369 -20.28 3.05 -4.03
N ASP A 370 -20.83 2.17 -4.88
CA ASP A 370 -20.75 2.32 -6.34
C ASP A 370 -21.48 3.59 -6.83
N ARG A 371 -22.69 3.84 -6.35
CA ARG A 371 -23.45 5.04 -6.70
C ARG A 371 -22.74 6.32 -6.27
N THR A 372 -22.22 6.34 -5.03
CA THR A 372 -21.54 7.54 -4.53
C THR A 372 -20.24 7.80 -5.31
N ARG A 373 -19.41 6.77 -5.59
CA ARG A 373 -18.21 6.93 -6.40
C ARG A 373 -18.50 7.53 -7.78
N SER A 374 -19.56 7.07 -8.44
CA SER A 374 -19.92 7.54 -9.77
C SER A 374 -20.34 9.02 -9.82
N THR A 375 -20.70 9.62 -8.69
CA THR A 375 -21.09 11.03 -8.60
C THR A 375 -19.98 11.96 -8.13
N ILE A 376 -18.98 11.44 -7.42
CA ILE A 376 -17.95 12.28 -6.78
C ILE A 376 -16.58 12.21 -7.45
N TYR A 377 -16.28 11.12 -8.15
CA TYR A 377 -14.99 11.00 -8.85
C TYR A 377 -15.03 11.71 -10.21
N ASP A 378 -13.90 12.32 -10.55
CA ASP A 378 -13.63 12.71 -11.92
C ASP A 378 -13.43 11.44 -12.77
N PRO A 379 -14.28 11.19 -13.78
CA PRO A 379 -14.21 9.98 -14.58
C PRO A 379 -12.89 9.81 -15.36
N SER A 380 -12.15 10.91 -15.55
CA SER A 380 -10.84 10.90 -16.20
C SER A 380 -9.68 10.59 -15.24
N ARG A 381 -9.93 10.64 -13.92
CA ARG A 381 -8.91 10.49 -12.87
C ARG A 381 -9.35 9.59 -11.70
N PRO A 382 -9.98 8.43 -11.95
CA PRO A 382 -10.36 7.54 -10.87
C PRO A 382 -9.14 6.73 -10.40
N PRO A 383 -9.04 6.40 -9.09
CA PRO A 383 -7.90 5.66 -8.56
C PRO A 383 -7.79 4.23 -9.11
N ALA A 384 -6.63 3.60 -8.97
CA ALA A 384 -6.57 2.14 -9.01
C ALA A 384 -7.37 1.58 -7.81
N ALA A 385 -8.28 0.63 -8.04
CA ALA A 385 -9.18 0.22 -6.97
C ALA A 385 -9.63 -1.24 -7.04
N SER A 386 -9.98 -1.77 -5.85
CA SER A 386 -10.76 -2.99 -5.65
C SER A 386 -11.96 -2.71 -4.74
N LYS A 387 -13.08 -3.39 -4.97
CA LYS A 387 -14.25 -3.39 -4.08
C LYS A 387 -14.48 -4.81 -3.58
N VAL A 388 -14.48 -4.99 -2.28
CA VAL A 388 -14.39 -6.30 -1.63
C VAL A 388 -15.51 -6.46 -0.62
N THR A 389 -16.36 -7.48 -0.80
CA THR A 389 -17.32 -7.88 0.21
C THR A 389 -16.64 -8.79 1.22
N VAL A 390 -16.63 -8.39 2.48
CA VAL A 390 -15.96 -9.07 3.60
C VAL A 390 -16.92 -9.38 4.74
N HIS A 391 -16.49 -10.17 5.71
CA HIS A 391 -17.32 -10.50 6.88
C HIS A 391 -17.69 -9.28 7.73
N GLY A 392 -16.87 -8.22 7.66
CA GLY A 392 -17.11 -6.94 8.31
C GLY A 392 -15.94 -5.98 8.09
N VAL A 393 -16.18 -4.72 8.36
CA VAL A 393 -15.22 -3.63 8.06
C VAL A 393 -14.35 -3.23 9.25
N GLY A 394 -14.27 -4.06 10.28
CA GLY A 394 -13.39 -3.85 11.44
C GLY A 394 -13.98 -2.96 12.55
N GLN A 395 -15.08 -2.25 12.31
CA GLN A 395 -15.76 -1.44 13.31
C GLN A 395 -17.24 -1.86 13.42
N ALA A 396 -17.73 -2.03 14.67
CA ALA A 396 -19.14 -2.33 14.92
C ALA A 396 -20.05 -1.25 14.34
N GLU A 397 -21.26 -1.64 13.97
CA GLU A 397 -22.31 -0.75 13.41
C GLU A 397 -21.92 -0.02 12.12
N ARG A 398 -20.89 -0.51 11.40
CA ARG A 398 -20.48 -0.04 10.06
C ARG A 398 -20.55 -1.19 9.08
N THR A 399 -20.99 -0.88 7.87
CA THR A 399 -21.10 -1.85 6.76
C THR A 399 -20.20 -1.51 5.59
N MET A 400 -19.53 -0.36 5.63
CA MET A 400 -18.59 0.07 4.61
C MET A 400 -17.45 0.89 5.18
N SER A 401 -16.30 0.77 4.56
CA SER A 401 -15.10 1.54 4.85
C SER A 401 -14.24 1.69 3.60
N VAL A 402 -13.34 2.66 3.62
CA VAL A 402 -12.40 2.92 2.52
C VAL A 402 -10.98 3.01 3.04
N ASP A 403 -10.09 2.27 2.40
CA ASP A 403 -8.65 2.31 2.59
C ASP A 403 -8.02 3.04 1.40
N VAL A 404 -7.18 4.06 1.64
CA VAL A 404 -6.68 4.94 0.59
C VAL A 404 -5.18 5.19 0.71
N ILE A 405 -4.53 5.23 -0.46
CA ILE A 405 -3.22 5.84 -0.65
C ILE A 405 -3.41 7.00 -1.64
N ALA A 406 -2.92 8.17 -1.27
CA ALA A 406 -3.03 9.39 -2.06
C ALA A 406 -1.64 10.02 -2.27
N VAL A 407 -1.57 11.02 -3.15
CA VAL A 407 -0.42 11.89 -3.33
C VAL A 407 -0.84 13.35 -3.11
N ARG A 408 0.12 14.25 -2.99
CA ARG A 408 -0.16 15.69 -2.88
C ARG A 408 -0.85 16.19 -4.15
N ALA A 409 -1.85 17.08 -4.00
CA ALA A 409 -2.47 17.79 -5.10
C ALA A 409 -1.48 18.81 -5.72
N GLY A 410 -1.44 18.84 -7.05
CA GLY A 410 -0.50 19.68 -7.82
C GLY A 410 0.95 19.18 -7.74
N LYS A 411 1.79 19.67 -8.65
CA LYS A 411 3.25 19.55 -8.59
C LYS A 411 3.86 20.65 -7.77
#